data_79d77fe0bfdb90c283036d8e01f28306
#
_entry.id   79d77fe0bfdb90c283036d8e01f28306
#
_cell.length_a   1.000
_cell.length_b   1.000
_cell.length_c   1.000
_cell.angle_alpha   90.00
_cell.angle_beta   90.00
_cell.angle_gamma   90.00
#
_symmetry.space_group_name_H-M   'P 1'
#
loop_
_entity.id
_entity.type
_entity.pdbx_description
1 polymer ?
#
loop_
_entity_poly.entity_id
_entity_poly.type
_entity_poly.pdbx_seq_one_letter_code
_entity_poly.pdbx_strand_id
1 'polypeptide(L)'
;MFEDISPVDGGLVTSVAECDVDDVNDAVKAARYVFEKGSWSRMAPNKRKKILFKFADLIKKNILELGILETIDMGKPISAATGDIAACVACLNWYAEAIDKIYDDVAPTRDNIIAMITKEPLGVVGAVTPWNYPLLMAFWKIAPALATGNSFILKPAEQSPLSALRVSELAMEAGIPEGVFNVVPGFGPTAGKALGMHM
;
A
#
# COMPACT_ATOMS: atom_id res chain seq x y z
N MET A 1 12.63 7.11 17.04
CA MET A 1 11.62 8.17 16.80
C MET A 1 12.31 9.30 16.10
N PHE A 2 11.65 9.92 15.11
CA PHE A 2 12.09 11.17 14.49
C PHE A 2 10.95 12.19 14.54
N GLU A 3 11.30 13.47 14.44
CA GLU A 3 10.35 14.57 14.45
C GLU A 3 9.78 14.81 13.06
N ASP A 4 8.47 14.91 12.98
CA ASP A 4 7.75 15.37 11.79
C ASP A 4 7.47 16.86 11.92
N ILE A 5 8.00 17.62 10.98
CA ILE A 5 8.07 19.08 11.04
C ILE A 5 7.21 19.69 9.94
N SER A 6 6.28 20.54 10.33
CA SER A 6 5.43 21.30 9.40
C SER A 6 6.28 22.19 8.49
N PRO A 7 6.15 22.09 7.16
CA PRO A 7 6.85 23.00 6.24
C PRO A 7 6.23 24.41 6.21
N VAL A 8 5.08 24.62 6.84
CA VAL A 8 4.37 25.92 6.84
C VAL A 8 5.00 26.90 7.81
N ASP A 9 5.34 26.43 9.02
CA ASP A 9 5.83 27.30 10.10
C ASP A 9 7.09 26.74 10.80
N GLY A 10 7.58 25.56 10.40
CA GLY A 10 8.71 24.91 11.04
C GLY A 10 8.39 24.31 12.41
N GLY A 11 7.12 24.26 12.79
CA GLY A 11 6.69 23.71 14.07
C GLY A 11 6.68 22.19 14.07
N LEU A 12 6.83 21.59 15.27
CA LEU A 12 6.69 20.16 15.46
C LEU A 12 5.24 19.73 15.29
N VAL A 13 4.97 18.83 14.33
CA VAL A 13 3.66 18.22 14.15
C VAL A 13 3.49 17.05 15.13
N THR A 14 4.40 16.10 15.07
CA THR A 14 4.40 14.94 15.97
C THR A 14 5.75 14.22 15.94
N SER A 15 5.88 13.16 16.75
CA SER A 15 7.01 12.23 16.68
C SER A 15 6.55 10.91 16.08
N VAL A 16 7.28 10.45 15.06
CA VAL A 16 6.99 9.22 14.30
C VAL A 16 8.00 8.14 14.65
N ALA A 17 7.56 6.88 14.61
CA ALA A 17 8.46 5.74 14.77
C ALA A 17 9.55 5.76 13.69
N GLU A 18 10.80 5.56 14.09
CA GLU A 18 11.94 5.44 13.18
C GLU A 18 12.28 3.95 13.02
N CYS A 19 11.77 3.38 11.94
CA CYS A 19 12.05 1.99 11.61
C CYS A 19 13.50 1.84 11.09
N ASP A 20 14.13 0.77 11.51
CA ASP A 20 15.47 0.38 11.08
C ASP A 20 15.45 -0.94 10.26
N VAL A 21 16.61 -1.58 10.15
CA VAL A 21 16.77 -2.85 9.41
C VAL A 21 15.97 -3.98 10.05
N ASP A 22 15.92 -4.04 11.39
CA ASP A 22 15.21 -5.11 12.09
C ASP A 22 13.70 -4.98 11.96
N ASP A 23 13.17 -3.76 12.02
CA ASP A 23 11.75 -3.46 11.77
C ASP A 23 11.34 -3.86 10.35
N VAL A 24 12.18 -3.55 9.34
CA VAL A 24 11.94 -3.96 7.94
C VAL A 24 11.96 -5.47 7.82
N ASN A 25 12.91 -6.15 8.46
CA ASN A 25 12.98 -7.62 8.48
C ASN A 25 11.73 -8.24 9.10
N ASP A 26 11.23 -7.68 10.20
CA ASP A 26 10.03 -8.17 10.86
C ASP A 26 8.76 -7.92 10.03
N ALA A 27 8.66 -6.75 9.38
CA ALA A 27 7.59 -6.47 8.41
C ALA A 27 7.61 -7.46 7.24
N VAL A 28 8.80 -7.79 6.70
CA VAL A 28 8.93 -8.78 5.62
C VAL A 28 8.56 -10.18 6.10
N LYS A 29 9.00 -10.59 7.29
CA LYS A 29 8.61 -11.90 7.89
C LYS A 29 7.10 -12.01 8.04
N ALA A 30 6.46 -10.97 8.59
CA ALA A 30 4.99 -10.94 8.74
C ALA A 30 4.28 -11.01 7.39
N ALA A 31 4.72 -10.21 6.42
CA ALA A 31 4.19 -10.19 5.06
C ALA A 31 4.36 -11.54 4.34
N ARG A 32 5.53 -12.17 4.47
CA ARG A 32 5.82 -13.50 3.90
C ARG A 32 4.96 -14.57 4.53
N TYR A 33 4.88 -14.58 5.85
CA TYR A 33 4.06 -15.54 6.59
C TYR A 33 2.59 -15.52 6.15
N VAL A 34 1.98 -14.33 6.10
CA VAL A 34 0.57 -14.22 5.71
C VAL A 34 0.34 -14.56 4.24
N PHE A 35 1.30 -14.24 3.36
CA PHE A 35 1.27 -14.61 1.95
C PHE A 35 1.27 -16.14 1.79
N GLU A 36 2.20 -16.85 2.44
CA GLU A 36 2.33 -18.31 2.38
C GLU A 36 1.15 -19.02 3.02
N LYS A 37 0.62 -18.49 4.12
CA LYS A 37 -0.62 -18.99 4.75
C LYS A 37 -1.82 -18.91 3.79
N GLY A 38 -1.81 -17.96 2.87
CA GLY A 38 -2.81 -17.84 1.82
C GLY A 38 -4.08 -17.12 2.24
N SER A 39 -4.09 -16.44 3.40
CA SER A 39 -5.28 -15.72 3.88
C SER A 39 -5.70 -14.56 2.94
N TRP A 40 -4.77 -14.03 2.16
CA TRP A 40 -5.00 -13.03 1.14
C TRP A 40 -4.68 -13.54 -0.27
N SER A 41 -3.50 -14.13 -0.47
CA SER A 41 -3.01 -14.58 -1.77
C SER A 41 -3.92 -15.63 -2.44
N ARG A 42 -4.49 -16.54 -1.63
CA ARG A 42 -5.43 -17.59 -2.08
C ARG A 42 -6.90 -17.24 -1.82
N MET A 43 -7.18 -16.01 -1.38
CA MET A 43 -8.56 -15.57 -1.21
C MET A 43 -9.27 -15.53 -2.55
N ALA A 44 -10.51 -16.03 -2.60
CA ALA A 44 -11.32 -15.97 -3.81
C ALA A 44 -11.40 -14.53 -4.36
N PRO A 45 -11.21 -14.32 -5.67
CA PRO A 45 -11.13 -13.00 -6.30
C PRO A 45 -12.31 -12.07 -5.92
N ASN A 46 -13.53 -12.60 -5.91
CA ASN A 46 -14.73 -11.84 -5.55
C ASN A 46 -14.78 -11.40 -4.08
N LYS A 47 -14.16 -12.14 -3.17
CA LYS A 47 -14.03 -11.75 -1.75
C LYS A 47 -13.00 -10.64 -1.60
N ARG A 48 -11.83 -10.79 -2.22
CA ARG A 48 -10.77 -9.78 -2.21
C ARG A 48 -11.25 -8.46 -2.83
N LYS A 49 -11.97 -8.52 -3.95
CA LYS A 49 -12.63 -7.39 -4.61
C LYS A 49 -13.54 -6.63 -3.65
N LYS A 50 -14.42 -7.32 -2.91
CA LYS A 50 -15.33 -6.69 -1.93
C LYS A 50 -14.58 -5.96 -0.81
N ILE A 51 -13.48 -6.53 -0.32
CA ILE A 51 -12.66 -5.89 0.70
C ILE A 51 -12.00 -4.63 0.15
N LEU A 52 -11.47 -4.66 -1.07
CA LEU A 52 -10.85 -3.48 -1.69
C LEU A 52 -11.88 -2.36 -1.95
N PHE A 53 -13.10 -2.66 -2.34
CA PHE A 53 -14.17 -1.66 -2.42
C PHE A 53 -14.50 -1.06 -1.05
N LYS A 54 -14.60 -1.89 0.00
CA LYS A 54 -14.80 -1.38 1.35
C LYS A 54 -13.64 -0.48 1.79
N PHE A 55 -12.40 -0.83 1.41
CA PHE A 55 -11.23 0.01 1.66
C PHE A 55 -11.32 1.35 0.94
N ALA A 56 -11.69 1.35 -0.34
CA ALA A 56 -11.94 2.56 -1.11
C ALA A 56 -13.04 3.45 -0.49
N ASP A 57 -14.12 2.85 -0.01
CA ASP A 57 -15.21 3.56 0.66
C ASP A 57 -14.75 4.18 1.99
N LEU A 58 -13.91 3.50 2.77
CA LEU A 58 -13.34 4.04 4.00
C LEU A 58 -12.42 5.23 3.71
N ILE A 59 -11.54 5.14 2.70
CA ILE A 59 -10.70 6.26 2.28
C ILE A 59 -11.57 7.44 1.84
N LYS A 60 -12.61 7.19 1.04
CA LYS A 60 -13.54 8.22 0.59
C LYS A 60 -14.27 8.92 1.76
N LYS A 61 -14.67 8.16 2.79
CA LYS A 61 -15.30 8.72 3.99
C LYS A 61 -14.35 9.58 4.80
N ASN A 62 -13.06 9.28 4.76
CA ASN A 62 -12.01 9.98 5.50
C ASN A 62 -11.20 10.95 4.63
N ILE A 63 -11.75 11.37 3.46
CA ILE A 63 -11.04 12.20 2.48
C ILE A 63 -10.53 13.52 3.07
N LEU A 64 -11.31 14.16 3.95
CA LEU A 64 -10.94 15.40 4.59
C LEU A 64 -9.84 15.18 5.64
N GLU A 65 -9.96 14.14 6.48
CA GLU A 65 -8.94 13.77 7.46
C GLU A 65 -7.59 13.51 6.76
N LEU A 66 -7.59 12.65 5.75
CA LEU A 66 -6.38 12.31 4.98
C LEU A 66 -5.81 13.53 4.25
N GLY A 67 -6.66 14.39 3.70
CA GLY A 67 -6.23 15.63 3.07
C GLY A 67 -5.61 16.61 4.06
N ILE A 68 -6.14 16.71 5.27
CA ILE A 68 -5.55 17.53 6.34
C ILE A 68 -4.17 16.99 6.74
N LEU A 69 -4.03 15.67 6.91
CA LEU A 69 -2.74 15.05 7.21
C LEU A 69 -1.70 15.38 6.13
N GLU A 70 -2.02 15.25 4.84
CA GLU A 70 -1.08 15.63 3.78
C GLU A 70 -0.79 17.14 3.75
N THR A 71 -1.78 17.98 4.07
CA THR A 71 -1.56 19.44 4.14
C THR A 71 -0.61 19.80 5.27
N ILE A 72 -0.73 19.18 6.43
CA ILE A 72 0.13 19.43 7.58
C ILE A 72 1.55 18.90 7.34
N ASP A 73 1.65 17.68 6.83
CA ASP A 73 2.90 16.97 6.58
C ASP A 73 3.79 17.66 5.55
N MET A 74 3.20 18.05 4.41
CA MET A 74 4.00 18.46 3.26
C MET A 74 3.59 19.82 2.64
N GLY A 75 2.68 20.55 3.28
CA GLY A 75 2.32 21.92 2.90
C GLY A 75 1.42 22.06 1.67
N LYS A 76 0.86 20.99 1.14
CA LYS A 76 -0.04 21.03 -0.01
C LYS A 76 -1.36 21.73 0.36
N PRO A 77 -1.93 22.59 -0.52
CA PRO A 77 -3.26 23.14 -0.29
C PRO A 77 -4.30 22.04 -0.12
N ILE A 78 -5.21 22.18 0.86
CA ILE A 78 -6.22 21.18 1.20
C ILE A 78 -7.09 20.75 0.00
N SER A 79 -7.39 21.66 -0.92
CA SER A 79 -8.14 21.38 -2.14
C SER A 79 -7.38 20.42 -3.08
N ALA A 80 -6.07 20.57 -3.18
CA ALA A 80 -5.23 19.67 -3.97
C ALA A 80 -5.07 18.32 -3.26
N ALA A 81 -4.83 18.32 -1.94
CA ALA A 81 -4.70 17.11 -1.13
C ALA A 81 -5.96 16.24 -1.22
N THR A 82 -7.14 16.82 -1.01
CA THR A 82 -8.41 16.07 -1.14
C THR A 82 -8.65 15.57 -2.57
N GLY A 83 -8.20 16.30 -3.60
CA GLY A 83 -8.21 15.85 -4.99
C GLY A 83 -7.34 14.61 -5.21
N ASP A 84 -6.13 14.60 -4.64
CA ASP A 84 -5.21 13.46 -4.70
C ASP A 84 -5.79 12.23 -3.98
N ILE A 85 -6.43 12.41 -2.81
CA ILE A 85 -7.11 11.32 -2.11
C ILE A 85 -8.28 10.76 -2.95
N ALA A 86 -9.05 11.62 -3.64
CA ALA A 86 -10.08 11.16 -4.55
C ALA A 86 -9.51 10.33 -5.72
N ALA A 87 -8.34 10.70 -6.23
CA ALA A 87 -7.63 9.91 -7.25
C ALA A 87 -7.13 8.56 -6.70
N CYS A 88 -6.71 8.49 -5.42
CA CYS A 88 -6.39 7.22 -4.75
C CYS A 88 -7.61 6.28 -4.73
N VAL A 89 -8.79 6.81 -4.38
CA VAL A 89 -10.06 6.04 -4.39
C VAL A 89 -10.37 5.53 -5.79
N ALA A 90 -10.22 6.37 -6.81
CA ALA A 90 -10.47 5.97 -8.20
C ALA A 90 -9.49 4.87 -8.66
N CYS A 91 -8.20 5.01 -8.33
CA CYS A 91 -7.17 4.01 -8.61
C CYS A 91 -7.50 2.66 -7.96
N LEU A 92 -7.83 2.67 -6.66
CA LEU A 92 -8.16 1.45 -5.92
C LEU A 92 -9.41 0.76 -6.48
N ASN A 93 -10.45 1.52 -6.81
CA ASN A 93 -11.66 1.00 -7.44
C ASN A 93 -11.36 0.38 -8.80
N TRP A 94 -10.53 1.02 -9.62
CA TRP A 94 -10.16 0.49 -10.93
C TRP A 94 -9.47 -0.89 -10.80
N TYR A 95 -8.48 -1.02 -9.91
CA TYR A 95 -7.80 -2.29 -9.69
C TYR A 95 -8.70 -3.34 -9.02
N ALA A 96 -9.60 -2.93 -8.12
CA ALA A 96 -10.60 -3.83 -7.55
C ALA A 96 -11.54 -4.39 -8.64
N GLU A 97 -11.96 -3.56 -9.60
CA GLU A 97 -12.75 -4.01 -10.76
C GLU A 97 -11.95 -4.95 -11.69
N ALA A 98 -10.65 -4.75 -11.81
CA ALA A 98 -9.80 -5.56 -12.69
C ALA A 98 -9.57 -6.99 -12.19
N ILE A 99 -9.77 -7.28 -10.88
CA ILE A 99 -9.43 -8.57 -10.26
C ILE A 99 -10.03 -9.76 -11.01
N ASP A 100 -11.28 -9.69 -11.40
CA ASP A 100 -12.02 -10.76 -12.07
C ASP A 100 -11.99 -10.65 -13.61
N LYS A 101 -11.10 -9.81 -14.14
CA LYS A 101 -10.92 -9.57 -15.58
C LYS A 101 -9.51 -9.91 -16.07
N ILE A 102 -8.65 -10.39 -15.17
CA ILE A 102 -7.32 -10.87 -15.51
C ILE A 102 -7.43 -12.37 -15.77
N TYR A 103 -7.35 -12.76 -17.04
CA TYR A 103 -7.46 -14.15 -17.48
C TYR A 103 -6.07 -14.77 -17.65
N ASP A 104 -6.03 -16.09 -17.41
CA ASP A 104 -4.90 -16.92 -17.76
C ASP A 104 -4.96 -17.28 -19.24
N ASP A 105 -3.84 -17.74 -19.81
CA ASP A 105 -3.71 -18.03 -21.23
C ASP A 105 -3.60 -19.54 -21.46
N VAL A 106 -4.13 -20.02 -22.59
CA VAL A 106 -3.92 -21.39 -23.07
C VAL A 106 -2.92 -21.33 -24.23
N ALA A 107 -1.78 -21.98 -24.06
CA ALA A 107 -0.74 -22.02 -25.09
C ALA A 107 -1.08 -23.04 -26.17
N PRO A 108 -0.77 -22.77 -27.45
CA PRO A 108 -0.93 -23.74 -28.53
C PRO A 108 -0.01 -24.94 -28.33
N THR A 109 -0.58 -26.16 -28.45
CA THR A 109 0.12 -27.43 -28.30
C THR A 109 -0.41 -28.43 -29.33
N ARG A 110 0.15 -29.65 -29.36
CA ARG A 110 -0.40 -30.75 -30.15
C ARG A 110 -1.71 -31.28 -29.53
N ASP A 111 -2.50 -31.99 -30.31
CA ASP A 111 -3.90 -32.37 -30.04
C ASP A 111 -4.17 -33.11 -28.72
N ASN A 112 -3.18 -33.73 -28.11
CA ASN A 112 -3.32 -34.54 -26.89
C ASN A 112 -2.73 -33.85 -25.64
N ILE A 113 -2.37 -32.56 -25.72
CA ILE A 113 -1.80 -31.79 -24.61
C ILE A 113 -2.55 -30.45 -24.46
N ILE A 114 -2.86 -30.08 -23.23
CA ILE A 114 -3.30 -28.74 -22.87
C ILE A 114 -2.21 -28.10 -22.02
N ALA A 115 -1.70 -26.95 -22.44
CA ALA A 115 -0.76 -26.14 -21.65
C ALA A 115 -1.41 -24.80 -21.28
N MET A 116 -1.40 -24.51 -19.99
CA MET A 116 -1.95 -23.26 -19.43
C MET A 116 -0.81 -22.40 -18.87
N ILE A 117 -0.89 -21.10 -19.11
CA ILE A 117 0.01 -20.10 -18.54
C ILE A 117 -0.78 -19.37 -17.47
N THR A 118 -0.49 -19.65 -16.20
CA THR A 118 -1.18 -19.05 -15.05
C THR A 118 -0.42 -17.84 -14.53
N LYS A 119 -1.14 -16.78 -14.21
CA LYS A 119 -0.60 -15.57 -13.58
C LYS A 119 -0.70 -15.71 -12.07
N GLU A 120 0.43 -15.59 -11.37
CA GLU A 120 0.51 -15.75 -9.93
C GLU A 120 1.03 -14.47 -9.26
N PRO A 121 0.65 -14.19 -8.00
CA PRO A 121 1.21 -13.08 -7.25
C PRO A 121 2.71 -13.28 -7.01
N LEU A 122 3.48 -12.19 -7.05
CA LEU A 122 4.93 -12.20 -6.81
C LEU A 122 5.32 -12.60 -5.38
N GLY A 123 4.47 -12.32 -4.41
CA GLY A 123 4.71 -12.62 -3.00
C GLY A 123 4.68 -11.38 -2.12
N VAL A 124 5.83 -10.93 -1.65
CA VAL A 124 5.97 -9.70 -0.88
C VAL A 124 6.51 -8.61 -1.80
N VAL A 125 5.79 -7.50 -1.89
CA VAL A 125 6.14 -6.33 -2.71
C VAL A 125 6.49 -5.17 -1.79
N GLY A 126 7.65 -4.55 -2.00
CA GLY A 126 8.07 -3.34 -1.32
C GLY A 126 7.92 -2.11 -2.20
N ALA A 127 7.59 -0.96 -1.60
CA ALA A 127 7.60 0.33 -2.27
C ALA A 127 8.15 1.44 -1.37
N VAL A 128 8.90 2.35 -1.99
CA VAL A 128 9.34 3.61 -1.39
C VAL A 128 8.64 4.74 -2.14
N THR A 129 8.04 5.67 -1.41
CA THR A 129 7.26 6.77 -1.99
C THR A 129 7.84 8.14 -1.66
N PRO A 130 7.69 9.12 -2.56
CA PRO A 130 8.18 10.48 -2.37
C PRO A 130 7.26 11.29 -1.45
N TRP A 131 7.75 12.45 -1.01
CA TRP A 131 7.04 13.38 -0.13
C TRP A 131 5.97 14.22 -0.83
N ASN A 132 6.10 14.49 -2.12
CA ASN A 132 5.28 15.48 -2.83
C ASN A 132 3.89 14.99 -3.25
N TYR A 133 3.69 13.67 -3.37
CA TYR A 133 2.42 13.00 -3.63
C TYR A 133 2.32 11.73 -2.76
N PRO A 134 2.23 11.87 -1.42
CA PRO A 134 2.41 10.74 -0.51
C PRO A 134 1.49 9.58 -0.81
N LEU A 135 0.18 9.75 -0.65
CA LEU A 135 -0.80 8.68 -0.90
C LEU A 135 -1.01 8.40 -2.38
N LEU A 136 -1.00 9.41 -3.25
CA LEU A 136 -1.25 9.16 -4.67
C LEU A 136 -0.20 8.20 -5.25
N MET A 137 1.08 8.45 -4.97
CA MET A 137 2.18 7.58 -5.40
C MET A 137 2.16 6.22 -4.69
N ALA A 138 1.71 6.18 -3.43
CA ALA A 138 1.52 4.94 -2.71
C ALA A 138 0.42 4.08 -3.34
N PHE A 139 -0.74 4.65 -3.66
CA PHE A 139 -1.87 3.91 -4.23
C PHE A 139 -1.59 3.35 -5.63
N TRP A 140 -0.74 3.99 -6.42
CA TRP A 140 -0.27 3.41 -7.68
C TRP A 140 0.54 2.12 -7.52
N LYS A 141 0.97 1.79 -6.30
CA LYS A 141 1.67 0.55 -5.94
C LYS A 141 0.79 -0.37 -5.08
N ILE A 142 0.11 0.19 -4.07
CA ILE A 142 -0.77 -0.56 -3.15
C ILE A 142 -1.90 -1.24 -3.92
N ALA A 143 -2.60 -0.49 -4.77
CA ALA A 143 -3.80 -0.98 -5.44
C ALA A 143 -3.51 -2.20 -6.33
N PRO A 144 -2.56 -2.18 -7.29
CA PRO A 144 -2.23 -3.37 -8.08
C PRO A 144 -1.67 -4.52 -7.24
N ALA A 145 -0.81 -4.23 -6.24
CA ALA A 145 -0.23 -5.28 -5.40
C ALA A 145 -1.29 -6.04 -4.61
N LEU A 146 -2.20 -5.33 -3.94
CA LEU A 146 -3.28 -5.96 -3.17
C LEU A 146 -4.30 -6.64 -4.09
N ALA A 147 -4.66 -6.04 -5.22
CA ALA A 147 -5.59 -6.62 -6.17
C ALA A 147 -5.12 -7.97 -6.72
N THR A 148 -3.82 -8.11 -6.98
CA THR A 148 -3.23 -9.35 -7.48
C THR A 148 -2.87 -10.36 -6.39
N GLY A 149 -3.15 -10.06 -5.12
CA GLY A 149 -2.98 -11.02 -4.00
C GLY A 149 -1.62 -11.00 -3.35
N ASN A 150 -0.79 -9.99 -3.60
CA ASN A 150 0.49 -9.83 -2.90
C ASN A 150 0.29 -9.28 -1.49
N SER A 151 1.27 -9.54 -0.61
CA SER A 151 1.50 -8.74 0.59
C SER A 151 2.36 -7.53 0.24
N PHE A 152 2.19 -6.43 0.97
CA PHE A 152 2.77 -5.15 0.61
C PHE A 152 3.43 -4.44 1.80
N ILE A 153 4.61 -3.87 1.56
CA ILE A 153 5.34 -3.05 2.53
C ILE A 153 5.58 -1.68 1.94
N LEU A 154 5.12 -0.64 2.62
CA LEU A 154 5.29 0.76 2.22
C LEU A 154 6.30 1.46 3.12
N LYS A 155 7.35 2.01 2.54
CA LYS A 155 8.19 3.01 3.19
C LYS A 155 7.78 4.40 2.67
N PRO A 156 7.00 5.19 3.44
CA PRO A 156 6.71 6.58 3.07
C PRO A 156 7.95 7.45 3.19
N ALA A 157 7.95 8.61 2.55
CA ALA A 157 8.98 9.62 2.81
C ALA A 157 8.93 10.06 4.28
N GLU A 158 10.09 10.32 4.87
CA GLU A 158 10.21 10.78 6.25
C GLU A 158 9.55 12.14 6.48
N GLN A 159 9.41 12.95 5.42
CA GLN A 159 8.78 14.27 5.47
C GLN A 159 7.25 14.23 5.37
N SER A 160 6.63 13.06 5.11
CA SER A 160 5.17 12.97 4.92
C SER A 160 4.63 11.57 5.23
N PRO A 161 4.82 11.06 6.47
CA PRO A 161 4.45 9.69 6.80
C PRO A 161 3.01 9.53 7.29
N LEU A 162 2.36 10.60 7.77
CA LEU A 162 1.14 10.49 8.59
C LEU A 162 -0.04 9.91 7.83
N SER A 163 -0.26 10.35 6.60
CA SER A 163 -1.37 9.83 5.77
C SER A 163 -1.20 8.34 5.45
N ALA A 164 0.03 7.86 5.24
CA ALA A 164 0.33 6.45 5.00
C ALA A 164 0.05 5.58 6.24
N LEU A 165 0.40 6.07 7.43
CA LEU A 165 0.09 5.40 8.70
C LEU A 165 -1.42 5.29 8.88
N ARG A 166 -2.16 6.38 8.69
CA ARG A 166 -3.62 6.39 8.83
C ARG A 166 -4.31 5.44 7.85
N VAL A 167 -3.85 5.40 6.61
CA VAL A 167 -4.40 4.49 5.60
C VAL A 167 -4.16 3.02 5.95
N SER A 168 -3.07 2.66 6.63
CA SER A 168 -2.85 1.28 7.09
C SER A 168 -3.90 0.82 8.11
N GLU A 169 -4.35 1.71 8.98
CA GLU A 169 -5.44 1.43 9.92
C GLU A 169 -6.77 1.22 9.18
N LEU A 170 -7.08 2.09 8.20
CA LEU A 170 -8.28 1.94 7.37
C LEU A 170 -8.26 0.63 6.55
N ALA A 171 -7.09 0.15 6.15
CA ALA A 171 -6.95 -1.13 5.47
C ALA A 171 -7.35 -2.30 6.38
N MET A 172 -6.93 -2.29 7.64
CA MET A 172 -7.34 -3.30 8.64
C MET A 172 -8.86 -3.20 8.93
N GLU A 173 -9.40 -2.00 9.06
CA GLU A 173 -10.84 -1.78 9.24
C GLU A 173 -11.66 -2.29 8.04
N ALA A 174 -11.12 -2.21 6.84
CA ALA A 174 -11.73 -2.77 5.63
C ALA A 174 -11.81 -4.29 5.67
N GLY A 175 -10.92 -4.95 6.41
CA GLY A 175 -10.81 -6.40 6.51
C GLY A 175 -9.64 -6.97 5.72
N ILE A 176 -8.66 -6.14 5.34
CA ILE A 176 -7.37 -6.64 4.85
C ILE A 176 -6.68 -7.33 6.02
N PRO A 177 -6.27 -8.60 5.88
CA PRO A 177 -5.69 -9.34 6.99
C PRO A 177 -4.38 -8.71 7.50
N GLU A 178 -4.15 -8.83 8.81
CA GLU A 178 -2.91 -8.41 9.44
C GLU A 178 -1.68 -8.99 8.72
N GLY A 179 -0.64 -8.18 8.55
CA GLY A 179 0.58 -8.53 7.83
C GLY A 179 0.50 -8.42 6.31
N VAL A 180 -0.70 -8.27 5.72
CA VAL A 180 -0.83 -8.08 4.26
C VAL A 180 -0.39 -6.70 3.82
N PHE A 181 -0.68 -5.67 4.60
CA PHE A 181 -0.23 -4.30 4.34
C PHE A 181 0.50 -3.75 5.56
N ASN A 182 1.77 -3.41 5.39
CA ASN A 182 2.66 -2.91 6.43
C ASN A 182 3.24 -1.56 6.03
N VAL A 183 3.38 -0.65 7.00
CA VAL A 183 4.03 0.65 6.80
C VAL A 183 5.24 0.73 7.72
N VAL A 184 6.41 1.05 7.15
CA VAL A 184 7.69 1.15 7.86
C VAL A 184 8.26 2.57 7.67
N PRO A 185 7.81 3.56 8.48
CA PRO A 185 8.35 4.91 8.42
C PRO A 185 9.81 4.92 8.86
N GLY A 186 10.62 5.83 8.32
CA GLY A 186 12.04 5.94 8.62
C GLY A 186 12.83 6.54 7.48
N PHE A 187 14.13 6.70 7.68
CA PHE A 187 14.99 7.39 6.72
C PHE A 187 15.37 6.51 5.52
N GLY A 188 15.67 7.19 4.40
CA GLY A 188 16.14 6.53 3.18
C GLY A 188 17.39 5.66 3.39
N PRO A 189 18.47 6.14 4.05
CA PRO A 189 19.69 5.37 4.29
C PRO A 189 19.52 4.14 5.20
N THR A 190 18.50 4.10 6.05
CA THR A 190 18.20 3.00 6.98
C THR A 190 17.08 2.12 6.45
N ALA A 191 15.82 2.44 6.78
CA ALA A 191 14.66 1.65 6.37
C ALA A 191 14.51 1.52 4.84
N GLY A 192 14.76 2.62 4.09
CA GLY A 192 14.68 2.60 2.63
C GLY A 192 15.72 1.68 2.00
N LYS A 193 16.97 1.75 2.45
CA LYS A 193 18.06 0.87 2.00
C LYS A 193 17.79 -0.58 2.38
N ALA A 194 17.33 -0.84 3.62
CA ALA A 194 17.01 -2.18 4.09
C ALA A 194 15.92 -2.81 3.22
N LEU A 195 14.84 -2.08 2.91
CA LEU A 195 13.77 -2.56 2.04
C LEU A 195 14.25 -2.81 0.60
N GLY A 196 15.05 -1.89 0.03
CA GLY A 196 15.55 -2.02 -1.34
C GLY A 196 16.60 -3.12 -1.55
N MET A 197 17.30 -3.50 -0.49
CA MET A 197 18.34 -4.56 -0.51
C MET A 197 17.84 -5.89 0.04
N HIS A 198 16.59 -5.96 0.49
CA HIS A 198 16.02 -7.17 1.07
C HIS A 198 15.86 -8.25 -0.01
N MET A 199 16.40 -9.45 0.25
CA MET A 199 16.35 -10.63 -0.63
C MET A 199 15.35 -11.67 -0.12
#